data_9beeb35a9b6db3d86b3b44208fd9ad93
#
_entry.id   9beeb35a9b6db3d86b3b44208fd9ad93
#
_cell.length_a   1.000
_cell.length_b   1.000
_cell.length_c   1.000
_cell.angle_alpha   90.00
_cell.angle_beta   90.00
_cell.angle_gamma   90.00
#
_symmetry.space_group_name_H-M   'P 1'
#
loop_
_entity.id
_entity.type
_entity.pdbx_description
1 polymer ?
#
loop_
_entity_poly.entity_id
_entity_poly.type
_entity_poly.pdbx_seq_one_letter_code
_entity_poly.pdbx_strand_id
1 'polypeptide(L)'
;MIILSAVDKALAKDLYQAANNLNISTLIEVHSETEAEIALSFQDSLIGINNRNLNTFEVSLNTSVKLSQILNSHQNPLICESGIHSADNIKFIIDNTGIYNFLIGESLLKSADIGLKLKQLTQISL
;
A
#
# COMPACT_ATOMS: atom_id res chain seq x y z
N MET A 1 -6.00 -9.87 0.99
CA MET A 1 -6.06 -8.42 1.28
C MET A 1 -7.32 -8.12 2.08
N ILE A 2 -7.20 -7.29 3.11
CA ILE A 2 -8.31 -6.78 3.93
C ILE A 2 -8.30 -5.25 3.82
N ILE A 3 -9.36 -4.67 3.27
CA ILE A 3 -9.48 -3.23 3.00
C ILE A 3 -10.27 -2.60 4.15
N LEU A 4 -9.62 -1.79 5.00
CA LEU A 4 -10.25 -1.25 6.20
C LEU A 4 -11.38 -0.26 5.91
N SER A 5 -11.40 0.40 4.76
CA SER A 5 -12.54 1.23 4.33
C SER A 5 -13.77 0.44 3.91
N ALA A 6 -13.62 -0.87 3.62
CA ALA A 6 -14.68 -1.74 3.13
C ALA A 6 -15.32 -2.63 4.22
N VAL A 7 -14.69 -2.73 5.39
CA VAL A 7 -15.13 -3.60 6.48
C VAL A 7 -15.00 -2.87 7.82
N ASP A 8 -15.86 -3.20 8.79
CA ASP A 8 -15.69 -2.70 10.14
C ASP A 8 -14.51 -3.40 10.87
N LYS A 9 -14.08 -2.81 11.98
CA LYS A 9 -12.93 -3.29 12.74
C LYS A 9 -13.11 -4.73 13.25
N ALA A 10 -14.33 -5.14 13.60
CA ALA A 10 -14.62 -6.47 14.13
C ALA A 10 -14.45 -7.51 13.01
N LEU A 11 -15.05 -7.26 11.86
CA LEU A 11 -14.93 -8.15 10.69
C LEU A 11 -13.47 -8.19 10.18
N ALA A 12 -12.75 -7.07 10.16
CA ALA A 12 -11.34 -7.05 9.79
C ALA A 12 -10.51 -7.98 10.69
N LYS A 13 -10.78 -7.96 12.01
CA LYS A 13 -10.10 -8.82 12.98
C LYS A 13 -10.44 -10.30 12.77
N ASP A 14 -11.70 -10.62 12.52
CA ASP A 14 -12.15 -12.00 12.27
C ASP A 14 -11.51 -12.57 11.00
N LEU A 15 -11.47 -11.78 9.91
CA LEU A 15 -10.81 -12.15 8.66
C LEU A 15 -9.30 -12.36 8.84
N TYR A 16 -8.64 -11.47 9.60
CA TYR A 16 -7.23 -11.60 9.92
C TYR A 16 -6.94 -12.88 10.72
N GLN A 17 -7.74 -13.19 11.74
CA GLN A 17 -7.59 -14.42 12.53
C GLN A 17 -7.85 -15.67 11.68
N ALA A 18 -8.86 -15.65 10.83
CA ALA A 18 -9.14 -16.77 9.93
C ALA A 18 -7.97 -17.02 8.95
N ALA A 19 -7.38 -15.97 8.39
CA ALA A 19 -6.20 -16.07 7.53
C ALA A 19 -5.00 -16.67 8.28
N ASN A 20 -4.73 -16.19 9.49
CA ASN A 20 -3.63 -16.69 10.33
C ASN A 20 -3.81 -18.18 10.68
N ASN A 21 -5.03 -18.61 11.00
CA ASN A 21 -5.33 -20.01 11.28
C ASN A 21 -5.09 -20.94 10.07
N LEU A 22 -5.16 -20.36 8.87
CA LEU A 22 -4.89 -21.07 7.61
C LEU A 22 -3.45 -20.87 7.11
N ASN A 23 -2.58 -20.22 7.88
CA ASN A 23 -1.22 -19.84 7.49
C ASN A 23 -1.17 -18.98 6.20
N ILE A 24 -2.17 -18.13 6.01
CA ILE A 24 -2.23 -17.18 4.87
C ILE A 24 -1.74 -15.82 5.33
N SER A 25 -0.69 -15.30 4.68
CA SER A 25 -0.22 -13.94 4.92
C SER A 25 -1.28 -12.91 4.53
N THR A 26 -1.43 -11.87 5.35
CA THR A 26 -2.41 -10.81 5.13
C THR A 26 -1.76 -9.51 4.69
N LEU A 27 -2.45 -8.78 3.84
CA LEU A 27 -2.18 -7.40 3.49
C LEU A 27 -3.37 -6.56 3.97
N ILE A 28 -3.12 -5.65 4.89
CA ILE A 28 -4.11 -4.69 5.42
C ILE A 28 -3.99 -3.40 4.63
N GLU A 29 -5.02 -3.03 3.88
CA GLU A 29 -5.03 -1.82 3.08
C GLU A 29 -5.64 -0.65 3.86
N VAL A 30 -4.94 0.49 3.86
CA VAL A 30 -5.33 1.74 4.51
C VAL A 30 -5.24 2.93 3.56
N HIS A 31 -6.09 3.96 3.75
CA HIS A 31 -6.04 5.21 2.99
C HIS A 31 -6.28 6.45 3.87
N SER A 32 -6.55 6.29 5.15
CA SER A 32 -6.77 7.37 6.12
C SER A 32 -5.95 7.18 7.40
N GLU A 33 -5.77 8.27 8.16
CA GLU A 33 -5.05 8.23 9.44
C GLU A 33 -5.71 7.27 10.44
N THR A 34 -7.05 7.35 10.56
CA THR A 34 -7.80 6.44 11.43
C THR A 34 -7.59 4.97 11.06
N GLU A 35 -7.57 4.66 9.76
CA GLU A 35 -7.30 3.29 9.31
C GLU A 35 -5.85 2.88 9.57
N ALA A 36 -4.88 3.78 9.41
CA ALA A 36 -3.49 3.52 9.73
C ALA A 36 -3.31 3.19 11.23
N GLU A 37 -3.96 3.94 12.12
CA GLU A 37 -3.96 3.65 13.56
C GLU A 37 -4.56 2.28 13.88
N ILE A 38 -5.68 1.92 13.22
CA ILE A 38 -6.29 0.59 13.38
C ILE A 38 -5.35 -0.50 12.87
N ALA A 39 -4.69 -0.27 11.74
CA ALA A 39 -3.79 -1.23 11.10
C ALA A 39 -2.61 -1.64 11.99
N LEU A 40 -2.13 -0.77 12.88
CA LEU A 40 -1.07 -1.09 13.84
C LEU A 40 -1.44 -2.24 14.79
N SER A 41 -2.73 -2.58 14.94
CA SER A 41 -3.16 -3.74 15.73
C SER A 41 -2.97 -5.10 15.03
N PHE A 42 -2.65 -5.12 13.72
CA PHE A 42 -2.44 -6.31 12.91
C PHE A 42 -0.95 -6.58 12.71
N GLN A 43 -0.23 -6.93 13.76
CA GLN A 43 1.24 -6.92 13.84
C GLN A 43 1.93 -7.84 12.83
N ASP A 44 1.35 -9.01 12.52
CA ASP A 44 1.95 -10.00 11.60
C ASP A 44 1.53 -9.80 10.12
N SER A 45 0.86 -8.67 9.81
CA SER A 45 0.44 -8.34 8.44
C SER A 45 1.46 -7.47 7.71
N LEU A 46 1.38 -7.47 6.38
CA LEU A 46 1.85 -6.35 5.57
C LEU A 46 0.82 -5.23 5.62
N ILE A 47 1.24 -3.97 5.52
CA ILE A 47 0.31 -2.84 5.41
C ILE A 47 0.51 -2.18 4.06
N GLY A 48 -0.58 -2.06 3.29
CA GLY A 48 -0.65 -1.36 2.03
C GLY A 48 -1.24 0.03 2.22
N ILE A 49 -0.51 1.06 1.79
CA ILE A 49 -1.00 2.43 1.79
C ILE A 49 -1.55 2.72 0.39
N ASN A 50 -2.88 2.82 0.28
CA ASN A 50 -3.52 3.13 -0.98
C ASN A 50 -3.59 4.65 -1.19
N ASN A 51 -2.86 5.14 -2.19
CA ASN A 51 -2.86 6.56 -2.57
C ASN A 51 -4.15 6.98 -3.28
N ARG A 52 -5.02 6.04 -3.66
CA ARG A 52 -6.32 6.32 -4.25
C ARG A 52 -7.39 6.37 -3.17
N ASN A 53 -8.08 7.48 -3.06
CA ASN A 53 -9.31 7.56 -2.27
C ASN A 53 -10.41 6.75 -2.97
N LEU A 54 -10.93 5.72 -2.31
CA LEU A 54 -11.93 4.81 -2.90
C LEU A 54 -13.32 5.45 -3.06
N ASN A 55 -13.57 6.60 -2.43
CA ASN A 55 -14.84 7.34 -2.54
C ASN A 55 -14.80 8.37 -3.67
N THR A 56 -13.70 9.13 -3.80
CA THR A 56 -13.55 10.22 -4.79
C THR A 56 -12.74 9.82 -6.01
N PHE A 57 -12.03 8.71 -5.96
CA PHE A 57 -11.04 8.22 -6.94
C PHE A 57 -9.84 9.16 -7.15
N GLU A 58 -9.72 10.21 -6.36
CA GLU A 58 -8.53 11.07 -6.37
C GLU A 58 -7.29 10.29 -5.92
N VAL A 59 -6.15 10.58 -6.54
CA VAL A 59 -4.87 9.93 -6.26
C VAL A 59 -3.86 10.96 -5.80
N SER A 60 -3.23 10.70 -4.64
CA SER A 60 -2.17 11.57 -4.11
C SER A 60 -1.07 10.73 -3.44
N LEU A 61 0.16 10.84 -3.93
CA LEU A 61 1.33 10.20 -3.32
C LEU A 61 1.64 10.74 -1.91
N ASN A 62 1.17 11.95 -1.59
CA ASN A 62 1.29 12.51 -0.24
C ASN A 62 0.53 11.69 0.81
N THR A 63 -0.45 10.86 0.42
CA THR A 63 -1.08 9.90 1.32
C THR A 63 -0.05 8.93 1.89
N SER A 64 0.80 8.34 1.04
CA SER A 64 1.89 7.47 1.52
C SER A 64 2.87 8.22 2.42
N VAL A 65 3.24 9.47 2.08
CA VAL A 65 4.15 10.27 2.90
C VAL A 65 3.56 10.52 4.29
N LYS A 66 2.28 10.85 4.37
CA LYS A 66 1.60 11.14 5.65
C LYS A 66 1.40 9.88 6.49
N LEU A 67 0.87 8.81 5.89
CA LEU A 67 0.53 7.59 6.62
C LEU A 67 1.76 6.77 7.02
N SER A 68 2.84 6.81 6.27
CA SER A 68 4.10 6.15 6.65
C SER A 68 4.66 6.66 7.97
N GLN A 69 4.43 7.93 8.32
CA GLN A 69 4.85 8.50 9.61
C GLN A 69 4.08 7.90 10.79
N ILE A 70 2.78 7.63 10.61
CA ILE A 70 1.95 6.96 11.63
C ILE A 70 2.37 5.48 11.76
N LEU A 71 2.66 4.85 10.62
CA LEU A 71 2.99 3.42 10.53
C LEU A 71 4.47 3.10 10.81
N ASN A 72 5.28 4.07 11.20
CA ASN A 72 6.73 3.92 11.39
C ASN A 72 7.13 2.87 12.46
N SER A 73 6.23 2.57 13.39
CA SER A 73 6.43 1.55 14.43
C SER A 73 6.06 0.13 13.98
N HIS A 74 5.45 -0.02 12.80
CA HIS A 74 5.09 -1.33 12.27
C HIS A 74 6.34 -2.11 11.85
N GLN A 75 6.43 -3.40 12.26
CA GLN A 75 7.65 -4.19 12.09
C GLN A 75 7.80 -4.80 10.68
N ASN A 76 6.69 -5.06 10.00
CA ASN A 76 6.69 -5.64 8.67
C ASN A 76 6.73 -4.55 7.58
N PRO A 77 7.14 -4.90 6.34
CA PRO A 77 7.23 -3.94 5.26
C PRO A 77 5.90 -3.23 4.96
N LEU A 78 5.99 -1.92 4.70
CA LEU A 78 4.91 -1.15 4.12
C LEU A 78 4.94 -1.29 2.58
N ILE A 79 3.78 -1.24 1.96
CA ILE A 79 3.59 -1.32 0.50
C ILE A 79 2.89 -0.04 0.03
N CYS A 80 3.45 0.63 -0.96
CA CYS A 80 2.80 1.76 -1.61
C CYS A 80 1.92 1.26 -2.76
N GLU A 81 0.64 1.64 -2.74
CA GLU A 81 -0.36 1.21 -3.72
C GLU A 81 -0.97 2.40 -4.46
N SER A 82 -1.27 2.24 -5.73
CA SER A 82 -1.86 3.25 -6.62
C SER A 82 -0.97 4.48 -6.86
N GLY A 83 -1.21 5.17 -7.98
CA GLY A 83 -0.57 6.43 -8.31
C GLY A 83 0.87 6.32 -8.84
N ILE A 84 1.39 5.13 -9.03
CA ILE A 84 2.74 4.93 -9.56
C ILE A 84 2.68 4.80 -11.09
N HIS A 85 3.13 5.84 -11.78
CA HIS A 85 3.13 5.93 -13.23
C HIS A 85 4.52 6.10 -13.86
N SER A 86 5.53 6.46 -13.07
CA SER A 86 6.90 6.71 -13.53
C SER A 86 7.93 6.32 -12.47
N ALA A 87 9.19 6.20 -12.88
CA ALA A 87 10.33 6.02 -11.97
C ALA A 87 10.44 7.19 -10.97
N ASP A 88 10.09 8.42 -11.40
CA ASP A 88 10.10 9.60 -10.51
C ASP A 88 9.08 9.45 -9.37
N ASN A 89 7.92 8.85 -9.62
CA ASN A 89 6.95 8.57 -8.55
C ASN A 89 7.51 7.57 -7.54
N ILE A 90 8.19 6.54 -8.00
CA ILE A 90 8.84 5.56 -7.12
C ILE A 90 9.95 6.23 -6.32
N LYS A 91 10.81 7.01 -6.98
CA LYS A 91 11.87 7.77 -6.32
C LYS A 91 11.30 8.72 -5.26
N PHE A 92 10.23 9.46 -5.59
CA PHE A 92 9.56 10.35 -4.64
C PHE A 92 9.10 9.59 -3.38
N ILE A 93 8.49 8.42 -3.52
CA ILE A 93 8.06 7.61 -2.38
C ILE A 93 9.26 7.14 -1.56
N ILE A 94 10.28 6.59 -2.19
CA ILE A 94 11.48 6.12 -1.50
C ILE A 94 12.13 7.24 -0.70
N ASP A 95 12.37 8.39 -1.32
CA ASP A 95 13.07 9.53 -0.71
C ASP A 95 12.30 10.13 0.48
N ASN A 96 10.96 10.08 0.46
CA ASN A 96 10.13 10.72 1.49
C ASN A 96 9.61 9.75 2.57
N THR A 97 9.64 8.43 2.32
CA THR A 97 9.02 7.45 3.22
C THR A 97 9.91 6.27 3.60
N GLY A 98 10.94 5.97 2.81
CA GLY A 98 11.72 4.74 2.92
C GLY A 98 10.96 3.48 2.49
N ILE A 99 9.82 3.59 1.82
CA ILE A 99 9.06 2.44 1.30
C ILE A 99 9.67 1.99 -0.03
N TYR A 100 10.08 0.72 -0.11
CA TYR A 100 10.66 0.10 -1.30
C TYR A 100 9.75 -0.94 -1.97
N ASN A 101 8.56 -1.18 -1.42
CA ASN A 101 7.62 -2.18 -1.92
C ASN A 101 6.44 -1.48 -2.57
N PHE A 102 6.07 -1.92 -3.77
CA PHE A 102 5.03 -1.29 -4.58
C PHE A 102 4.06 -2.32 -5.14
N LEU A 103 2.77 -2.03 -5.07
CA LEU A 103 1.72 -2.78 -5.75
C LEU A 103 1.22 -1.95 -6.94
N ILE A 104 1.54 -2.39 -8.15
CA ILE A 104 1.28 -1.65 -9.40
C ILE A 104 0.51 -2.54 -10.37
N GLY A 105 -0.75 -2.20 -10.65
CA GLY A 105 -1.59 -2.90 -11.63
C GLY A 105 -1.96 -2.00 -12.80
N GLU A 106 -2.74 -0.94 -12.55
CA GLU A 106 -3.35 -0.10 -13.58
C GLU A 106 -2.34 0.46 -14.58
N SER A 107 -1.25 1.02 -14.09
CA SER A 107 -0.20 1.65 -14.91
C SER A 107 0.50 0.64 -15.86
N LEU A 108 0.65 -0.61 -15.42
CA LEU A 108 1.19 -1.68 -16.25
C LEU A 108 0.17 -2.17 -17.28
N LEU A 109 -1.07 -2.44 -16.85
CA LEU A 109 -2.12 -3.00 -17.71
C LEU A 109 -2.60 -2.02 -18.80
N LYS A 110 -2.51 -0.71 -18.58
CA LYS A 110 -2.82 0.32 -19.57
C LYS A 110 -1.68 0.59 -20.57
N SER A 111 -0.50 0.02 -20.34
CA SER A 111 0.64 0.19 -21.22
C SER A 111 0.52 -0.69 -22.47
N ALA A 112 0.93 -0.17 -23.63
CA ALA A 112 1.02 -0.94 -24.87
C ALA A 112 2.07 -2.08 -24.77
N ASP A 113 3.11 -1.90 -23.97
CA ASP A 113 4.15 -2.89 -23.67
C ASP A 113 4.40 -2.93 -22.16
N ILE A 114 3.86 -3.97 -21.50
CA ILE A 114 3.96 -4.17 -20.05
C ILE A 114 5.43 -4.39 -19.63
N GLY A 115 6.20 -5.15 -20.41
CA GLY A 115 7.59 -5.45 -20.10
C GLY A 115 8.47 -4.21 -20.18
N LEU A 116 8.31 -3.39 -21.20
CA LEU A 116 9.00 -2.11 -21.32
C LEU A 116 8.61 -1.16 -20.20
N LYS A 117 7.32 -1.09 -19.86
CA LYS A 117 6.83 -0.26 -18.76
C LYS A 117 7.41 -0.68 -17.43
N LEU A 118 7.43 -1.96 -17.11
CA LEU A 118 8.03 -2.50 -15.90
C LEU A 118 9.53 -2.14 -15.83
N LYS A 119 10.27 -2.33 -16.94
CA LYS A 119 11.67 -1.95 -17.02
C LYS A 119 11.89 -0.46 -16.74
N GLN A 120 11.05 0.41 -17.30
CA GLN A 120 11.13 1.86 -17.04
C GLN A 120 10.88 2.20 -15.57
N LEU A 121 9.92 1.52 -14.90
CA LEU A 121 9.62 1.73 -13.49
C LEU A 121 10.75 1.25 -12.57
N THR A 122 11.50 0.24 -12.95
CA THR A 122 12.60 -0.34 -12.15
C THR A 122 13.97 0.28 -12.40
N GLN A 123 14.13 1.12 -13.44
CA GLN A 123 15.36 1.87 -13.71
C GLN A 123 15.44 3.12 -12.84
N ILE A 124 15.64 2.95 -11.55
CA ILE A 124 15.76 4.04 -10.57
C ILE A 124 17.23 4.19 -10.20
N SER A 125 17.78 5.38 -10.41
CA SER A 125 19.06 5.76 -9.81
C SER A 125 18.78 6.23 -8.39
N LEU A 126 19.08 5.39 -7.41
CA LEU A 126 18.99 5.69 -5.99
C LEU A 126 20.22 6.48 -5.55
#